data_fec8b69468c794274fff92c8c1e371ea
#
_entry.id   fec8b69468c794274fff92c8c1e371ea
#
_cell.length_a   1.000
_cell.length_b   1.000
_cell.length_c   1.000
_cell.angle_alpha   90.00
_cell.angle_beta   90.00
_cell.angle_gamma   90.00
#
_symmetry.space_group_name_H-M   'P 1'
#
loop_
_entity.id
_entity.type
_entity.pdbx_description
1 polymer ?
#
loop_
_entity_poly.entity_id
_entity_poly.type
_entity_poly.pdbx_seq_one_letter_code
_entity_poly.pdbx_strand_id
1 'polypeptide(L)'
;MNRVKPTLDHGTTDAQLVERVRRGDAAGFDALVRRHYRAAYVVALSLLGDQMDAEDVCQDSFIKALERIDDCRKPDRFASWLLQIVRNRAHNFRDYRRVRTGVPLEVTDRAGRADSAREVEQNELRDRLQDALGDLSEVQRQVVSLHDLEGWRHHEIAESLGLSEGMSRQHLFTARKGLREKLGAKALKEYLHE
;
A
#
# COMPACT_ATOMS: atom_id res chain seq x y z
N MET A 1 27.55 -2.19 -4.66
CA MET A 1 26.98 -2.39 -3.30
C MET A 1 25.84 -3.40 -3.42
N ASN A 2 26.05 -4.59 -2.89
CA ASN A 2 25.12 -5.71 -3.00
C ASN A 2 23.83 -5.42 -2.24
N ARG A 3 22.69 -5.28 -2.95
CA ARG A 3 21.37 -5.35 -2.32
C ARG A 3 21.16 -6.76 -1.84
N VAL A 4 21.34 -6.98 -0.55
CA VAL A 4 20.88 -8.18 0.13
C VAL A 4 19.36 -8.17 -0.02
N LYS A 5 18.82 -9.01 -0.91
CA LYS A 5 17.39 -9.35 -0.88
C LYS A 5 17.15 -9.97 0.50
N PRO A 6 16.17 -9.46 1.29
CA PRO A 6 15.81 -10.13 2.51
C PRO A 6 15.40 -11.56 2.12
N THR A 7 16.12 -12.54 2.66
CA THR A 7 15.70 -13.94 2.59
C THR A 7 14.39 -14.03 3.36
N LEU A 8 13.30 -13.92 2.64
CA LEU A 8 11.99 -14.33 3.14
C LEU A 8 12.16 -15.80 3.56
N ASP A 9 11.81 -16.07 4.79
CA ASP A 9 11.69 -17.43 5.31
C ASP A 9 10.58 -18.13 4.51
N HIS A 10 10.98 -18.75 3.38
CA HIS A 10 10.06 -19.32 2.39
C HIS A 10 9.35 -20.59 2.89
N GLY A 11 9.58 -21.00 4.16
CA GLY A 11 9.01 -22.21 4.74
C GLY A 11 7.80 -21.99 5.65
N THR A 12 7.66 -20.82 6.30
CA THR A 12 6.61 -20.60 7.31
C THR A 12 5.43 -19.83 6.70
N THR A 13 4.22 -20.40 6.77
CA THR A 13 2.99 -19.75 6.25
C THR A 13 2.47 -18.68 7.22
N ASP A 14 1.65 -17.73 6.73
CA ASP A 14 0.99 -16.73 7.59
C ASP A 14 0.15 -17.41 8.69
N ALA A 15 -0.52 -18.51 8.37
CA ALA A 15 -1.29 -19.28 9.33
C ALA A 15 -0.41 -19.79 10.48
N GLN A 16 0.77 -20.32 10.17
CA GLN A 16 1.71 -20.79 11.20
C GLN A 16 2.25 -19.62 12.04
N LEU A 17 2.54 -18.47 11.41
CA LEU A 17 3.00 -17.28 12.13
C LEU A 17 1.90 -16.74 13.06
N VAL A 18 0.67 -16.63 12.62
CA VAL A 18 -0.47 -16.20 13.45
C VAL A 18 -0.65 -17.13 14.66
N GLU A 19 -0.57 -18.45 14.48
CA GLU A 19 -0.67 -19.41 15.58
C GLU A 19 0.51 -19.29 16.57
N ARG A 20 1.72 -18.95 16.10
CA ARG A 20 2.86 -18.64 16.98
C ARG A 20 2.58 -17.39 17.81
N VAL A 21 2.09 -16.31 17.19
CA VAL A 21 1.73 -15.06 17.88
C VAL A 21 0.69 -15.31 18.97
N ARG A 22 -0.36 -16.08 18.70
CA ARG A 22 -1.39 -16.45 19.67
C ARG A 22 -0.85 -17.20 20.90
N ARG A 23 0.27 -17.90 20.73
CA ARG A 23 0.99 -18.59 21.82
C ARG A 23 2.00 -17.67 22.54
N GLY A 24 2.03 -16.37 22.20
CA GLY A 24 2.92 -15.39 22.83
C GLY A 24 4.30 -15.28 22.19
N ASP A 25 4.54 -15.88 21.01
CA ASP A 25 5.83 -15.77 20.30
C ASP A 25 5.88 -14.46 19.49
N ALA A 26 6.55 -13.45 20.05
CA ALA A 26 6.73 -12.15 19.41
C ALA A 26 7.46 -12.22 18.05
N ALA A 27 8.38 -13.18 17.88
CA ALA A 27 9.11 -13.34 16.62
C ALA A 27 8.18 -13.74 15.45
N GLY A 28 7.05 -14.41 15.76
CA GLY A 28 6.01 -14.68 14.78
C GLY A 28 5.39 -13.40 14.23
N PHE A 29 5.14 -12.41 15.10
CA PHE A 29 4.59 -11.13 14.66
C PHE A 29 5.60 -10.29 13.88
N ASP A 30 6.86 -10.24 14.30
CA ASP A 30 7.93 -9.57 13.55
C ASP A 30 8.05 -10.11 12.12
N ALA A 31 7.88 -11.42 11.93
CA ALA A 31 7.90 -12.02 10.61
C ALA A 31 6.69 -11.58 9.76
N LEU A 32 5.48 -11.51 10.35
CA LEU A 32 4.28 -10.99 9.69
C LEU A 32 4.45 -9.51 9.30
N VAL A 33 5.00 -8.68 10.21
CA VAL A 33 5.29 -7.27 9.92
C VAL A 33 6.23 -7.15 8.73
N ARG A 34 7.39 -7.81 8.77
CA ARG A 34 8.37 -7.77 7.65
C ARG A 34 7.77 -8.20 6.32
N ARG A 35 6.88 -9.20 6.32
CA ARG A 35 6.26 -9.74 5.11
C ARG A 35 5.23 -8.78 4.51
N HIS A 36 4.43 -8.14 5.35
CA HIS A 36 3.24 -7.39 4.91
C HIS A 36 3.35 -5.88 5.03
N TYR A 37 4.45 -5.35 5.64
CA TYR A 37 4.61 -3.91 5.86
C TYR A 37 4.49 -3.11 4.57
N ARG A 38 5.18 -3.56 3.52
CA ARG A 38 5.21 -2.83 2.25
C ARG A 38 3.81 -2.75 1.61
N ALA A 39 3.08 -3.85 1.57
CA ALA A 39 1.71 -3.87 1.05
C ALA A 39 0.77 -2.99 1.91
N ALA A 40 0.89 -3.05 3.23
CA ALA A 40 0.13 -2.21 4.15
C ALA A 40 0.40 -0.72 3.94
N TYR A 41 1.69 -0.35 3.85
CA TYR A 41 2.13 1.02 3.60
C TYR A 41 1.62 1.57 2.26
N VAL A 42 1.76 0.78 1.19
CA VAL A 42 1.31 1.17 -0.16
C VAL A 42 -0.21 1.39 -0.18
N VAL A 43 -0.99 0.56 0.51
CA VAL A 43 -2.44 0.76 0.64
C VAL A 43 -2.75 2.02 1.44
N ALA A 44 -2.09 2.26 2.57
CA ALA A 44 -2.26 3.48 3.37
C ALA A 44 -1.92 4.72 2.54
N LEU A 45 -0.77 4.73 1.85
CA LEU A 45 -0.33 5.84 1.00
C LEU A 45 -1.31 6.11 -0.15
N SER A 46 -1.85 5.07 -0.77
CA SER A 46 -2.85 5.22 -1.84
C SER A 46 -4.15 5.89 -1.39
N LEU A 47 -4.45 5.83 -0.08
CA LEU A 47 -5.65 6.39 0.52
C LEU A 47 -5.43 7.81 1.07
N LEU A 48 -4.23 8.07 1.61
CA LEU A 48 -3.93 9.29 2.34
C LEU A 48 -3.16 10.32 1.50
N GLY A 49 -2.33 9.86 0.53
CA GLY A 49 -1.53 10.71 -0.33
C GLY A 49 -0.31 11.34 0.35
N ASP A 50 -0.19 11.25 1.68
CA ASP A 50 0.92 11.76 2.48
C ASP A 50 1.73 10.62 3.08
N GLN A 51 3.06 10.71 3.01
CA GLN A 51 3.97 9.65 3.45
C GLN A 51 3.97 9.49 4.98
N MET A 52 3.99 10.60 5.72
CA MET A 52 4.02 10.56 7.19
C MET A 52 2.71 10.01 7.73
N ASP A 53 1.58 10.48 7.21
CA ASP A 53 0.26 9.98 7.58
C ASP A 53 0.12 8.48 7.25
N ALA A 54 0.68 8.04 6.12
CA ALA A 54 0.65 6.64 5.71
C ALA A 54 1.52 5.75 6.61
N GLU A 55 2.70 6.23 7.04
CA GLU A 55 3.56 5.54 8.00
C GLU A 55 2.86 5.40 9.35
N ASP A 56 2.29 6.46 9.87
CA ASP A 56 1.57 6.47 11.15
C ASP A 56 0.38 5.49 11.13
N VAL A 57 -0.46 5.58 10.09
CA VAL A 57 -1.60 4.68 9.92
C VAL A 57 -1.16 3.23 9.75
N CYS A 58 -0.06 3.00 9.03
CA CYS A 58 0.49 1.66 8.86
C CYS A 58 0.96 1.08 10.19
N GLN A 59 1.76 1.81 10.98
CA GLN A 59 2.23 1.38 12.29
C GLN A 59 1.07 1.10 13.25
N ASP A 60 0.13 2.03 13.35
CA ASP A 60 -1.09 1.88 14.14
C ASP A 60 -1.92 0.66 13.75
N SER A 61 -1.94 0.34 12.45
CA SER A 61 -2.67 -0.83 11.93
C SER A 61 -2.03 -2.13 12.35
N PHE A 62 -0.69 -2.21 12.39
CA PHE A 62 0.02 -3.39 12.93
C PHE A 62 -0.17 -3.54 14.43
N ILE A 63 -0.13 -2.44 15.20
CA ILE A 63 -0.44 -2.48 16.65
C ILE A 63 -1.86 -3.04 16.83
N LYS A 64 -2.82 -2.52 16.06
CA LYS A 64 -4.21 -2.98 16.14
C LYS A 64 -4.38 -4.44 15.70
N ALA A 65 -3.62 -4.87 14.70
CA ALA A 65 -3.61 -6.27 14.27
C ALA A 65 -3.06 -7.20 15.37
N LEU A 66 -2.00 -6.79 16.07
CA LEU A 66 -1.46 -7.56 17.20
C LEU A 66 -2.48 -7.65 18.34
N GLU A 67 -3.09 -6.52 18.75
CA GLU A 67 -4.12 -6.49 19.81
C GLU A 67 -5.33 -7.39 19.50
N ARG A 68 -5.62 -7.59 18.21
CA ARG A 68 -6.79 -8.32 17.74
C ARG A 68 -6.46 -9.59 16.98
N ILE A 69 -5.28 -10.16 17.20
CA ILE A 69 -4.80 -11.32 16.45
C ILE A 69 -5.75 -12.53 16.58
N ASP A 70 -6.46 -12.64 17.70
CA ASP A 70 -7.45 -13.69 17.94
C ASP A 70 -8.71 -13.53 17.07
N ASP A 71 -9.02 -12.32 16.61
CA ASP A 71 -10.12 -12.04 15.67
C ASP A 71 -9.80 -12.47 14.24
N CYS A 72 -8.55 -12.79 13.92
CA CYS A 72 -8.15 -13.31 12.60
C CYS A 72 -8.64 -14.75 12.42
N ARG A 73 -9.94 -14.93 12.11
CA ARG A 73 -10.59 -16.25 12.01
C ARG A 73 -10.04 -17.14 10.91
N LYS A 74 -9.40 -16.55 9.89
CA LYS A 74 -8.77 -17.25 8.76
C LYS A 74 -7.30 -16.84 8.68
N PRO A 75 -6.41 -17.50 9.45
CA PRO A 75 -4.99 -17.13 9.53
C PRO A 75 -4.25 -17.23 8.18
N ASP A 76 -4.69 -18.10 7.28
CA ASP A 76 -4.22 -18.21 5.90
C ASP A 76 -4.53 -16.96 5.05
N ARG A 77 -5.46 -16.11 5.52
CA ARG A 77 -5.88 -14.84 4.89
C ARG A 77 -5.46 -13.62 5.71
N PHE A 78 -4.40 -13.75 6.50
CA PHE A 78 -3.89 -12.67 7.36
C PHE A 78 -3.67 -11.37 6.58
N ALA A 79 -3.06 -11.44 5.38
CA ALA A 79 -2.82 -10.28 4.54
C ALA A 79 -4.12 -9.51 4.24
N SER A 80 -5.18 -10.19 3.79
CA SER A 80 -6.48 -9.57 3.49
C SER A 80 -7.13 -8.95 4.74
N TRP A 81 -7.03 -9.63 5.88
CA TRP A 81 -7.55 -9.15 7.16
C TRP A 81 -6.78 -7.91 7.65
N LEU A 82 -5.44 -7.91 7.56
CA LEU A 82 -4.61 -6.76 7.88
C LEU A 82 -4.94 -5.56 7.00
N LEU A 83 -5.02 -5.74 5.68
CA LEU A 83 -5.33 -4.63 4.76
C LEU A 83 -6.73 -4.06 4.98
N GLN A 84 -7.68 -4.85 5.49
CA GLN A 84 -8.97 -4.33 5.96
C GLN A 84 -8.80 -3.38 7.15
N ILE A 85 -7.93 -3.73 8.11
CA ILE A 85 -7.61 -2.84 9.26
C ILE A 85 -6.98 -1.55 8.75
N VAL A 86 -5.99 -1.64 7.84
CA VAL A 86 -5.31 -0.48 7.25
C VAL A 86 -6.33 0.46 6.57
N ARG A 87 -7.20 -0.06 5.72
CA ARG A 87 -8.23 0.75 5.04
C ARG A 87 -9.16 1.44 6.02
N ASN A 88 -9.66 0.72 7.01
CA ASN A 88 -10.57 1.28 8.01
C ASN A 88 -9.88 2.41 8.81
N ARG A 89 -8.61 2.23 9.17
CA ARG A 89 -7.86 3.28 9.88
C ARG A 89 -7.56 4.48 8.98
N ALA A 90 -7.17 4.27 7.73
CA ALA A 90 -6.95 5.35 6.77
C ALA A 90 -8.22 6.18 6.54
N HIS A 91 -9.37 5.54 6.37
CA HIS A 91 -10.66 6.23 6.26
C HIS A 91 -10.99 7.05 7.51
N ASN A 92 -10.87 6.44 8.70
CA ASN A 92 -11.12 7.15 9.97
C ASN A 92 -10.17 8.33 10.16
N PHE A 93 -8.90 8.17 9.80
CA PHE A 93 -7.89 9.24 9.87
C PHE A 93 -8.24 10.39 8.93
N ARG A 94 -8.64 10.10 7.69
CA ARG A 94 -9.07 11.09 6.71
C ARG A 94 -10.32 11.84 7.17
N ASP A 95 -11.30 11.13 7.72
CA ASP A 95 -12.52 11.74 8.23
C ASP A 95 -12.24 12.63 9.44
N TYR A 96 -11.37 12.20 10.36
CA TYR A 96 -10.93 13.01 11.49
C TYR A 96 -10.21 14.30 11.05
N ARG A 97 -9.29 14.22 10.07
CA ARG A 97 -8.63 15.40 9.51
C ARG A 97 -9.64 16.35 8.87
N ARG A 98 -10.57 15.85 8.07
CA ARG A 98 -11.61 16.68 7.40
C ARG A 98 -12.44 17.46 8.41
N VAL A 99 -12.82 16.84 9.53
CA VAL A 99 -13.60 17.51 10.59
C VAL A 99 -12.76 18.58 11.30
N ARG A 100 -11.48 18.32 11.54
CA ARG A 100 -10.61 19.21 12.31
C ARG A 100 -10.08 20.40 11.51
N THR A 101 -9.81 20.21 10.22
CA THR A 101 -9.21 21.25 9.37
C THR A 101 -10.24 22.05 8.57
N GLY A 102 -11.47 21.57 8.42
CA GLY A 102 -12.51 22.22 7.63
C GLY A 102 -12.20 22.35 6.13
N VAL A 103 -11.06 21.79 5.68
CA VAL A 103 -10.56 21.87 4.30
C VAL A 103 -10.67 20.50 3.65
N PRO A 104 -11.16 20.40 2.38
CA PRO A 104 -11.02 19.18 1.59
C PRO A 104 -9.52 18.82 1.50
N LEU A 105 -9.19 17.52 1.59
CA LEU A 105 -7.83 17.05 1.43
C LEU A 105 -7.38 17.31 -0.01
N GLU A 106 -6.77 18.46 -0.24
CA GLU A 106 -5.84 18.62 -1.35
C GLU A 106 -4.55 17.93 -0.93
N VAL A 107 -3.99 17.12 -1.84
CA VAL A 107 -2.68 16.50 -1.68
C VAL A 107 -1.69 17.62 -1.38
N THR A 108 -1.24 17.72 -0.13
CA THR A 108 -0.34 18.81 0.27
C THR A 108 1.05 18.45 -0.20
N ASP A 109 1.45 19.17 -1.24
CA ASP A 109 2.80 19.24 -1.75
C ASP A 109 3.77 19.71 -0.66
N ARG A 110 4.75 18.89 -0.31
CA ARG A 110 5.94 19.35 0.42
C ARG A 110 7.12 19.28 -0.51
N ALA A 111 7.35 20.40 -1.18
CA ALA A 111 8.58 20.65 -1.91
C ALA A 111 9.78 20.58 -0.95
N GLY A 112 10.54 19.49 -1.01
CA GLY A 112 11.90 19.45 -0.54
C GLY A 112 12.76 20.35 -1.45
N ARG A 113 13.65 21.17 -0.88
CA ARG A 113 14.61 21.94 -1.65
C ARG A 113 15.52 20.99 -2.41
N ALA A 114 15.48 21.05 -3.72
CA ALA A 114 16.37 20.30 -4.60
C ALA A 114 17.68 21.10 -4.78
N ASP A 115 18.82 20.48 -4.46
CA ASP A 115 20.14 21.09 -4.56
C ASP A 115 20.89 20.73 -5.87
N SER A 116 20.33 19.86 -6.73
CA SER A 116 20.94 19.49 -8.02
C SER A 116 19.93 19.35 -9.16
N ALA A 117 20.36 19.54 -10.41
CA ALA A 117 19.52 19.39 -11.61
C ALA A 117 18.87 18.00 -11.70
N ARG A 118 19.54 16.96 -11.21
CA ARG A 118 19.05 15.59 -11.18
C ARG A 118 17.94 15.39 -10.13
N GLU A 119 18.02 16.10 -9.02
CA GLU A 119 16.97 16.12 -7.98
C GLU A 119 15.73 16.87 -8.45
N VAL A 120 15.92 17.95 -9.23
CA VAL A 120 14.82 18.69 -9.87
C VAL A 120 14.05 17.78 -10.84
N GLU A 121 14.75 17.06 -11.73
CA GLU A 121 14.13 16.15 -12.70
C GLU A 121 13.41 14.98 -12.00
N GLN A 122 13.98 14.45 -10.90
CA GLN A 122 13.34 13.40 -10.09
C GLN A 122 12.12 13.93 -9.35
N ASN A 123 12.15 15.15 -8.84
CA ASN A 123 11.02 15.76 -8.18
C ASN A 123 9.88 16.05 -9.18
N GLU A 124 10.17 16.59 -10.36
CA GLU A 124 9.17 16.80 -11.42
C GLU A 124 8.50 15.49 -11.85
N LEU A 125 9.28 14.40 -12.00
CA LEU A 125 8.72 13.08 -12.31
C LEU A 125 7.84 12.56 -11.17
N ARG A 126 8.28 12.76 -9.93
CA ARG A 126 7.51 12.37 -8.73
C ARG A 126 6.19 13.12 -8.65
N ASP A 127 6.19 14.43 -8.87
CA ASP A 127 5.00 15.27 -8.84
C ASP A 127 4.01 14.85 -9.93
N ARG A 128 4.50 14.64 -11.15
CA ARG A 128 3.69 14.12 -12.25
C ARG A 128 3.09 12.74 -11.96
N LEU A 129 3.83 11.87 -11.27
CA LEU A 129 3.35 10.56 -10.86
C LEU A 129 2.28 10.68 -9.77
N GLN A 130 2.48 11.58 -8.81
CA GLN A 130 1.49 11.85 -7.76
C GLN A 130 0.18 12.38 -8.35
N ASP A 131 0.27 13.34 -9.27
CA ASP A 131 -0.90 13.87 -9.99
C ASP A 131 -1.61 12.79 -10.80
N ALA A 132 -0.86 11.96 -11.52
CA ALA A 132 -1.42 10.87 -12.30
C ALA A 132 -2.11 9.81 -11.42
N LEU A 133 -1.55 9.51 -10.25
CA LEU A 133 -2.16 8.62 -9.26
C LEU A 133 -3.37 9.30 -8.59
N GLY A 134 -3.33 10.62 -8.39
CA GLY A 134 -4.43 11.40 -7.82
C GLY A 134 -5.74 11.30 -8.62
N ASP A 135 -5.64 11.20 -9.95
CA ASP A 135 -6.81 11.08 -10.84
C ASP A 135 -7.43 9.68 -10.88
N LEU A 136 -6.71 8.68 -10.40
CA LEU A 136 -7.26 7.33 -10.30
C LEU A 136 -8.28 7.26 -9.17
N SER A 137 -9.32 6.46 -9.34
CA SER A 137 -10.17 6.12 -8.20
C SER A 137 -9.36 5.39 -7.12
N GLU A 138 -9.82 5.47 -5.88
CA GLU A 138 -9.19 4.82 -4.73
C GLU A 138 -8.93 3.33 -4.97
N VAL A 139 -9.91 2.62 -5.54
CA VAL A 139 -9.79 1.20 -5.88
C VAL A 139 -8.73 0.98 -6.97
N GLN A 140 -8.69 1.83 -7.98
CA GLN A 140 -7.70 1.73 -9.06
C GLN A 140 -6.28 1.94 -8.53
N ARG A 141 -6.06 2.92 -7.64
CA ARG A 141 -4.77 3.13 -6.98
C ARG A 141 -4.33 1.91 -6.19
N GLN A 142 -5.23 1.33 -5.38
CA GLN A 142 -4.91 0.13 -4.60
C GLN A 142 -4.58 -1.06 -5.51
N VAL A 143 -5.37 -1.29 -6.54
CA VAL A 143 -5.16 -2.41 -7.47
C VAL A 143 -3.82 -2.29 -8.19
N VAL A 144 -3.50 -1.12 -8.77
CA VAL A 144 -2.23 -0.93 -9.51
C VAL A 144 -1.04 -1.03 -8.55
N SER A 145 -1.14 -0.49 -7.35
CA SER A 145 -0.06 -0.53 -6.36
C SER A 145 0.19 -1.97 -5.86
N LEU A 146 -0.85 -2.71 -5.51
CA LEU A 146 -0.71 -4.10 -5.07
C LEU A 146 -0.21 -5.02 -6.19
N HIS A 147 -0.68 -4.82 -7.42
CA HIS A 147 -0.27 -5.66 -8.54
C HIS A 147 1.14 -5.31 -9.04
N ASP A 148 1.40 -4.04 -9.35
CA ASP A 148 2.61 -3.61 -10.07
C ASP A 148 3.80 -3.40 -9.13
N LEU A 149 3.58 -2.93 -7.89
CA LEU A 149 4.67 -2.70 -6.94
C LEU A 149 4.91 -3.90 -6.02
N GLU A 150 3.85 -4.60 -5.61
CA GLU A 150 3.93 -5.69 -4.64
C GLU A 150 3.82 -7.08 -5.26
N GLY A 151 3.49 -7.17 -6.56
CA GLY A 151 3.43 -8.43 -7.29
C GLY A 151 2.26 -9.34 -6.90
N TRP A 152 1.21 -8.77 -6.30
CA TRP A 152 0.03 -9.54 -5.91
C TRP A 152 -0.74 -10.04 -7.12
N ARG A 153 -1.28 -11.24 -7.04
CA ARG A 153 -2.14 -11.82 -8.06
C ARG A 153 -3.56 -11.28 -7.95
N HIS A 154 -4.31 -11.27 -9.06
CA HIS A 154 -5.68 -10.75 -9.08
C HIS A 154 -6.62 -11.40 -8.08
N HIS A 155 -6.48 -12.71 -7.80
CA HIS A 155 -7.31 -13.38 -6.79
C HIS A 155 -7.02 -12.88 -5.37
N GLU A 156 -5.73 -12.60 -5.04
CA GLU A 156 -5.33 -12.05 -3.73
C GLU A 156 -5.85 -10.62 -3.55
N ILE A 157 -5.72 -9.79 -4.61
CA ILE A 157 -6.26 -8.43 -4.64
C ILE A 157 -7.77 -8.44 -4.51
N ALA A 158 -8.45 -9.29 -5.29
CA ALA A 158 -9.90 -9.42 -5.28
C ALA A 158 -10.41 -9.78 -3.89
N GLU A 159 -9.80 -10.76 -3.26
CA GLU A 159 -10.12 -11.15 -1.89
C GLU A 159 -9.88 -10.02 -0.87
N SER A 160 -8.73 -9.35 -0.98
CA SER A 160 -8.36 -8.27 -0.08
C SER A 160 -9.28 -7.05 -0.20
N LEU A 161 -9.69 -6.69 -1.41
CA LEU A 161 -10.50 -5.49 -1.68
C LEU A 161 -12.01 -5.78 -1.73
N GLY A 162 -12.45 -7.03 -1.57
CA GLY A 162 -13.85 -7.42 -1.69
C GLY A 162 -14.39 -7.31 -3.12
N LEU A 163 -13.54 -7.58 -4.11
CA LEU A 163 -13.85 -7.51 -5.55
C LEU A 163 -13.96 -8.92 -6.15
N SER A 164 -14.44 -9.01 -7.38
CA SER A 164 -14.18 -10.19 -8.22
C SER A 164 -12.82 -10.05 -8.93
N GLU A 165 -12.21 -11.18 -9.32
CA GLU A 165 -10.97 -11.15 -10.11
C GLU A 165 -11.13 -10.40 -11.43
N GLY A 166 -12.30 -10.51 -12.08
CA GLY A 166 -12.63 -9.76 -13.28
C GLY A 166 -12.61 -8.24 -13.05
N MET A 167 -13.19 -7.78 -11.94
CA MET A 167 -13.12 -6.37 -11.54
C MET A 167 -11.69 -5.92 -11.24
N SER A 168 -10.89 -6.76 -10.55
CA SER A 168 -9.47 -6.46 -10.32
C SER A 168 -8.70 -6.26 -11.63
N ARG A 169 -8.90 -7.14 -12.62
CA ARG A 169 -8.29 -6.98 -13.97
C ARG A 169 -8.76 -5.71 -14.67
N GLN A 170 -10.06 -5.42 -14.59
CA GLN A 170 -10.64 -4.22 -15.20
C GLN A 170 -10.09 -2.93 -14.56
N HIS A 171 -9.99 -2.87 -13.23
CA HIS A 171 -9.42 -1.73 -12.54
C HIS A 171 -7.95 -1.53 -12.88
N LEU A 172 -7.15 -2.61 -12.95
CA LEU A 172 -5.75 -2.52 -13.36
C LEU A 172 -5.61 -1.99 -14.78
N PHE A 173 -6.39 -2.51 -15.72
CA PHE A 173 -6.38 -2.05 -17.10
C PHE A 173 -6.70 -0.57 -17.21
N THR A 174 -7.75 -0.12 -16.53
CA THR A 174 -8.18 1.30 -16.52
C THR A 174 -7.13 2.19 -15.85
N ALA A 175 -6.55 1.76 -14.73
CA ALA A 175 -5.50 2.49 -14.04
C ALA A 175 -4.26 2.67 -14.92
N ARG A 176 -3.76 1.60 -15.52
CA ARG A 176 -2.59 1.65 -16.41
C ARG A 176 -2.86 2.51 -17.66
N LYS A 177 -4.09 2.50 -18.19
CA LYS A 177 -4.47 3.37 -19.30
C LYS A 177 -4.39 4.85 -18.88
N GLY A 178 -4.99 5.24 -17.76
CA GLY A 178 -4.94 6.62 -17.24
C GLY A 178 -3.51 7.08 -16.95
N LEU A 179 -2.71 6.24 -16.30
CA LEU A 179 -1.29 6.53 -16.05
C LEU A 179 -0.50 6.72 -17.35
N ARG A 180 -0.73 5.88 -18.37
CA ARG A 180 -0.06 6.01 -19.69
C ARG A 180 -0.42 7.30 -20.41
N GLU A 181 -1.68 7.71 -20.34
CA GLU A 181 -2.16 8.96 -20.95
C GLU A 181 -1.52 10.19 -20.32
N LYS A 182 -1.31 10.18 -19.00
CA LYS A 182 -0.72 11.32 -18.27
C LYS A 182 0.81 11.36 -18.29
N LEU A 183 1.45 10.22 -18.03
CA LEU A 183 2.91 10.15 -17.90
C LEU A 183 3.61 9.97 -19.23
N GLY A 184 2.91 9.49 -20.26
CA GLY A 184 3.49 9.03 -21.50
C GLY A 184 4.06 7.60 -21.41
N ALA A 185 4.21 6.94 -22.56
CA ALA A 185 4.61 5.53 -22.62
C ALA A 185 6.03 5.26 -22.07
N LYS A 186 6.93 6.25 -22.19
CA LYS A 186 8.33 6.11 -21.73
C LYS A 186 8.44 6.12 -20.19
N ALA A 187 7.79 7.07 -19.54
CA ALA A 187 7.81 7.18 -18.08
C ALA A 187 7.12 5.96 -17.41
N LEU A 188 6.07 5.43 -18.01
CA LEU A 188 5.41 4.24 -17.49
C LEU A 188 6.28 2.98 -17.55
N LYS A 189 7.11 2.83 -18.59
CA LYS A 189 8.09 1.72 -18.68
C LYS A 189 9.16 1.81 -17.59
N GLU A 190 9.64 3.01 -17.31
CA GLU A 190 10.59 3.26 -16.21
C GLU A 190 9.97 2.93 -14.84
N TYR A 191 8.68 3.23 -14.66
CA TYR A 191 7.93 2.91 -13.43
C TYR A 191 7.70 1.41 -13.26
N LEU A 192 7.34 0.69 -14.32
CA LEU A 192 7.01 -0.75 -14.27
C LEU A 192 8.25 -1.66 -14.33
N HIS A 193 9.47 -1.08 -14.50
CA HIS A 193 10.71 -1.86 -14.67
C HIS A 193 10.68 -2.86 -15.85
N GLU A 194 9.91 -2.57 -16.91
CA GLU A 194 9.88 -3.33 -18.14
C GLU A 194 10.98 -2.93 -19.12
#